data_9675f991dc47ae8734a59f9652b44edc
#
_entry.id   9675f991dc47ae8734a59f9652b44edc
#
_cell.length_a   1.000
_cell.length_b   1.000
_cell.length_c   1.000
_cell.angle_alpha   90.00
_cell.angle_beta   90.00
_cell.angle_gamma   90.00
#
_symmetry.space_group_name_H-M   'P 1'
#
loop_
_entity.id
_entity.type
_entity.pdbx_description
1 polymer ?
#
loop_
_entity_poly.entity_id
_entity_poly.type
_entity_poly.pdbx_seq_one_letter_code
_entity_poly.pdbx_strand_id
1 'polypeptide(L)'
;MADFSNKVVYQIYPKSFRDTNGDGFGDILGVIEKLDYLQELGVDYLWLTPFFPSPQHDNGYDVADYCAVDPKFGTMEDLEELIRQSEARGMGLMLDMVFNHTSTEHIWFQKALAGDETYQKYYIFKDGRPDRIPTNWQSKFGGPAWEYVPALKKWYLRLYDVTQADLNWDNPRVREELKEILRFWKNKGIKAFRFDVINLVSKPEVMEDDFLGDGRRFYSDGPHIHEYLKELVRDAGIEDFVTVGEMSSTSVKHCIRYSAPEEKELSMCFNFHHLKVDYKDGDKWALMPADYQKLKELFIEWQIQMQKGHGWNALFWCNHDQPRIVSRLGDETAYWKQSAKMLAGLIHLMRGTPYIYQGEEIGMLNAHYPSIEQYRDVESLNYYHILLKNGKTEKEALETLAARSRDNSRTPMQWNGERYGGFSEVEPWLPMSAGFRNEITVEAQQNDQDSILSFYKKLIAMRKMYPVIAEGEISFLETGTDRVLAYQRKLGEQQIVVFCNLDGEKHTVKADGAWRGDPVLLENYEARQMDPEGETYTMEPYEFMVLGKV
;
A
#
# COMPACT_ATOMS: atom_id res chain seq x y z
N MET A 1 14.90 -12.56 -14.15
CA MET A 1 13.97 -11.73 -13.36
C MET A 1 12.55 -12.02 -13.84
N ALA A 2 11.60 -12.05 -12.91
CA ALA A 2 10.19 -12.20 -13.26
C ALA A 2 9.74 -11.08 -14.21
N ASP A 3 8.88 -11.42 -15.17
CA ASP A 3 8.17 -10.42 -15.97
C ASP A 3 7.00 -9.87 -15.15
N PHE A 4 7.09 -8.62 -14.73
CA PHE A 4 6.10 -7.93 -13.91
C PHE A 4 5.59 -6.62 -14.55
N SER A 5 6.12 -6.22 -15.68
CA SER A 5 5.81 -4.93 -16.32
C SER A 5 4.35 -4.82 -16.73
N ASN A 6 3.76 -5.93 -17.22
CA ASN A 6 2.36 -6.00 -17.64
C ASN A 6 1.41 -6.55 -16.56
N LYS A 7 1.92 -6.81 -15.35
CA LYS A 7 1.15 -7.39 -14.24
C LYS A 7 0.38 -6.32 -13.46
N VAL A 8 -0.68 -6.80 -12.80
CA VAL A 8 -1.50 -6.01 -11.87
C VAL A 8 -1.67 -6.83 -10.60
N VAL A 9 -1.47 -6.20 -9.45
CA VAL A 9 -1.59 -6.83 -8.13
C VAL A 9 -2.86 -6.33 -7.45
N TYR A 10 -3.61 -7.23 -6.85
CA TYR A 10 -4.77 -6.88 -6.02
C TYR A 10 -4.44 -7.19 -4.56
N GLN A 11 -4.52 -6.18 -3.71
CA GLN A 11 -4.28 -6.34 -2.27
C GLN A 11 -5.57 -6.72 -1.55
N ILE A 12 -5.52 -7.83 -0.83
CA ILE A 12 -6.57 -8.34 0.05
C ILE A 12 -6.16 -8.12 1.50
N TYR A 13 -7.06 -7.51 2.26
CA TYR A 13 -7.03 -7.48 3.72
C TYR A 13 -7.98 -8.57 4.21
N PRO A 14 -7.50 -9.81 4.47
CA PRO A 14 -8.37 -10.99 4.67
C PRO A 14 -9.43 -10.76 5.72
N LYS A 15 -9.05 -10.12 6.84
CA LYS A 15 -9.92 -9.80 7.99
C LYS A 15 -11.20 -9.05 7.62
N SER A 16 -11.20 -8.31 6.49
CA SER A 16 -12.34 -7.49 6.02
C SER A 16 -12.79 -7.85 4.61
N PHE A 17 -12.40 -9.00 4.05
CA PHE A 17 -12.72 -9.36 2.68
C PHE A 17 -14.04 -10.13 2.56
N ARG A 18 -14.16 -11.29 3.22
CA ARG A 18 -15.38 -12.11 3.27
C ARG A 18 -15.30 -13.06 4.47
N ASP A 19 -16.31 -13.07 5.32
CA ASP A 19 -16.51 -13.98 6.43
C ASP A 19 -17.38 -15.15 5.98
N THR A 20 -16.87 -16.38 6.07
CA THR A 20 -17.60 -17.59 5.69
C THR A 20 -18.08 -18.40 6.89
N ASN A 21 -17.49 -18.21 8.06
CA ASN A 21 -17.78 -18.98 9.26
C ASN A 21 -18.75 -18.30 10.23
N GLY A 22 -19.07 -17.02 10.00
CA GLY A 22 -20.04 -16.24 10.79
C GLY A 22 -19.49 -15.78 12.13
N ASP A 23 -18.19 -15.50 12.24
CA ASP A 23 -17.57 -14.97 13.45
C ASP A 23 -17.31 -13.44 13.39
N GLY A 24 -17.64 -12.81 12.27
CA GLY A 24 -17.44 -11.37 12.03
C GLY A 24 -16.05 -11.01 11.51
N PHE A 25 -15.18 -11.98 11.27
CA PHE A 25 -13.88 -11.80 10.63
C PHE A 25 -13.85 -12.49 9.27
N GLY A 26 -13.24 -11.86 8.30
CA GLY A 26 -12.97 -12.49 7.01
C GLY A 26 -11.89 -13.57 7.13
N ASP A 27 -11.95 -14.56 6.25
CA ASP A 27 -11.13 -15.76 6.29
C ASP A 27 -10.60 -16.18 4.91
N ILE A 28 -9.71 -17.17 4.88
CA ILE A 28 -9.11 -17.70 3.64
C ILE A 28 -10.16 -18.33 2.73
N LEU A 29 -11.16 -19.01 3.29
CA LEU A 29 -12.25 -19.59 2.49
C LEU A 29 -13.07 -18.49 1.81
N GLY A 30 -13.24 -17.34 2.46
CA GLY A 30 -13.87 -16.17 1.86
C GLY A 30 -13.09 -15.58 0.69
N VAL A 31 -11.75 -15.66 0.72
CA VAL A 31 -10.93 -15.32 -0.44
C VAL A 31 -11.17 -16.33 -1.57
N ILE A 32 -11.22 -17.61 -1.26
CA ILE A 32 -11.50 -18.69 -2.24
C ILE A 32 -12.87 -18.47 -2.91
N GLU A 33 -13.92 -18.13 -2.16
CA GLU A 33 -15.25 -17.84 -2.70
C GLU A 33 -15.24 -16.70 -3.75
N LYS A 34 -14.29 -15.79 -3.69
CA LYS A 34 -14.22 -14.59 -4.54
C LYS A 34 -13.16 -14.68 -5.64
N LEU A 35 -12.52 -15.84 -5.84
CA LEU A 35 -11.48 -16.00 -6.87
C LEU A 35 -12.00 -15.77 -8.30
N ASP A 36 -13.24 -16.16 -8.60
CA ASP A 36 -13.82 -15.93 -9.93
C ASP A 36 -14.00 -14.43 -10.20
N TYR A 37 -14.45 -13.65 -9.21
CA TYR A 37 -14.52 -12.19 -9.29
C TYR A 37 -13.14 -11.57 -9.56
N LEU A 38 -12.11 -12.02 -8.86
CA LEU A 38 -10.74 -11.54 -9.02
C LEU A 38 -10.15 -11.91 -10.39
N GLN A 39 -10.46 -13.11 -10.88
CA GLN A 39 -10.10 -13.54 -12.23
C GLN A 39 -10.79 -12.68 -13.30
N GLU A 40 -12.09 -12.40 -13.15
CA GLU A 40 -12.85 -11.53 -14.05
C GLU A 40 -12.37 -10.07 -14.02
N LEU A 41 -11.90 -9.59 -12.87
CA LEU A 41 -11.24 -8.27 -12.76
C LEU A 41 -9.96 -8.24 -13.58
N GLY A 42 -9.28 -9.38 -13.73
CA GLY A 42 -8.13 -9.55 -14.59
C GLY A 42 -6.77 -9.38 -13.91
N VAL A 43 -6.71 -9.46 -12.57
CA VAL A 43 -5.46 -9.31 -11.81
C VAL A 43 -4.57 -10.55 -11.93
N ASP A 44 -3.26 -10.37 -11.69
CA ASP A 44 -2.26 -11.42 -11.86
C ASP A 44 -1.73 -11.96 -10.54
N TYR A 45 -1.72 -11.13 -9.50
CA TYR A 45 -1.27 -11.50 -8.16
C TYR A 45 -2.27 -11.04 -7.11
N LEU A 46 -2.43 -11.87 -6.07
CA LEU A 46 -3.21 -11.55 -4.87
C LEU A 46 -2.23 -11.34 -3.72
N TRP A 47 -2.07 -10.10 -3.28
CA TRP A 47 -1.29 -9.78 -2.09
C TRP A 47 -2.18 -9.88 -0.87
N LEU A 48 -1.90 -10.87 -0.01
CA LEU A 48 -2.57 -11.04 1.28
C LEU A 48 -1.76 -10.30 2.36
N THR A 49 -2.41 -9.40 3.13
CA THR A 49 -1.81 -8.88 4.35
C THR A 49 -1.63 -10.02 5.37
N PRO A 50 -0.81 -9.87 6.45
CA PRO A 50 -0.45 -10.97 7.31
C PRO A 50 -1.66 -11.73 7.86
N PHE A 51 -1.65 -13.05 7.66
CA PHE A 51 -2.61 -14.01 8.21
C PHE A 51 -1.92 -15.01 9.17
N PHE A 52 -0.69 -14.72 9.54
CA PHE A 52 0.11 -15.50 10.47
C PHE A 52 -0.42 -15.39 11.89
N PRO A 53 -0.16 -16.37 12.79
CA PRO A 53 -0.45 -16.25 14.21
C PRO A 53 0.05 -14.93 14.78
N SER A 54 -0.86 -14.19 15.38
CA SER A 54 -0.62 -12.85 15.90
C SER A 54 -1.55 -12.55 17.05
N PRO A 55 -1.10 -11.88 18.14
CA PRO A 55 -2.00 -11.35 19.17
C PRO A 55 -2.88 -10.19 18.67
N GLN A 56 -2.68 -9.73 17.44
CA GLN A 56 -3.51 -8.72 16.75
C GLN A 56 -3.46 -7.32 17.36
N HIS A 57 -2.41 -6.96 18.09
CA HIS A 57 -2.23 -5.60 18.60
C HIS A 57 -2.05 -4.58 17.48
N ASP A 58 -1.36 -4.99 16.39
CA ASP A 58 -1.25 -4.21 15.14
C ASP A 58 -1.88 -4.98 13.96
N ASN A 59 -3.03 -5.60 14.20
CA ASN A 59 -3.86 -6.25 13.17
C ASN A 59 -3.09 -7.22 12.25
N GLY A 60 -2.19 -8.03 12.82
CA GLY A 60 -1.42 -9.05 12.13
C GLY A 60 0.04 -8.67 11.83
N TYR A 61 0.42 -7.40 11.92
CA TYR A 61 1.80 -6.96 11.74
C TYR A 61 2.69 -7.18 12.99
N ASP A 62 2.12 -7.71 14.05
CA ASP A 62 2.79 -8.25 15.24
C ASP A 62 2.84 -9.79 15.14
N VAL A 63 3.71 -10.32 14.26
CA VAL A 63 3.78 -11.75 13.92
C VAL A 63 4.41 -12.56 15.06
N ALA A 64 3.71 -13.62 15.50
CA ALA A 64 4.17 -14.55 16.53
C ALA A 64 4.73 -15.87 15.97
N ASP A 65 4.35 -16.26 14.75
CA ASP A 65 4.88 -17.42 14.02
C ASP A 65 4.76 -17.17 12.51
N TYR A 66 5.88 -17.18 11.79
CA TYR A 66 5.91 -16.92 10.35
C TYR A 66 5.55 -18.12 9.48
N CYS A 67 5.49 -19.33 10.03
CA CYS A 67 5.32 -20.56 9.26
C CYS A 67 3.99 -21.27 9.51
N ALA A 68 3.02 -20.58 10.09
CA ALA A 68 1.69 -21.10 10.39
C ALA A 68 0.60 -20.14 9.89
N VAL A 69 -0.63 -20.62 9.81
CA VAL A 69 -1.83 -19.83 9.57
C VAL A 69 -2.52 -19.59 10.92
N ASP A 70 -2.89 -18.35 11.21
CA ASP A 70 -3.68 -18.03 12.40
C ASP A 70 -5.07 -18.73 12.28
N PRO A 71 -5.49 -19.50 13.30
CA PRO A 71 -6.79 -20.17 13.28
C PRO A 71 -8.00 -19.28 13.02
N LYS A 72 -7.88 -17.97 13.24
CA LYS A 72 -8.91 -16.98 12.88
C LYS A 72 -9.14 -16.87 11.38
N PHE A 73 -8.10 -17.11 10.58
CA PHE A 73 -8.18 -17.00 9.13
C PHE A 73 -8.40 -18.36 8.44
N GLY A 74 -8.23 -19.46 9.16
CA GLY A 74 -8.36 -20.82 8.62
C GLY A 74 -7.20 -21.74 8.99
N THR A 75 -6.94 -22.72 8.15
CA THR A 75 -5.91 -23.73 8.34
C THR A 75 -4.82 -23.63 7.27
N MET A 76 -3.72 -24.39 7.44
CA MET A 76 -2.70 -24.51 6.40
C MET A 76 -3.26 -25.18 5.14
N GLU A 77 -4.17 -26.13 5.31
CA GLU A 77 -4.87 -26.83 4.22
C GLU A 77 -5.74 -25.85 3.41
N ASP A 78 -6.43 -24.90 4.07
CA ASP A 78 -7.21 -23.87 3.39
C ASP A 78 -6.30 -22.94 2.56
N LEU A 79 -5.12 -22.61 3.09
CA LEU A 79 -4.15 -21.80 2.36
C LEU A 79 -3.56 -22.55 1.16
N GLU A 80 -3.23 -23.84 1.31
CA GLU A 80 -2.77 -24.67 0.20
C GLU A 80 -3.85 -24.80 -0.89
N GLU A 81 -5.11 -24.88 -0.49
CA GLU A 81 -6.24 -24.87 -1.44
C GLU A 81 -6.38 -23.52 -2.13
N LEU A 82 -6.21 -22.40 -1.41
CA LEU A 82 -6.18 -21.06 -2.02
C LEU A 82 -5.05 -20.94 -3.04
N ILE A 83 -3.84 -21.41 -2.73
CA ILE A 83 -2.70 -21.44 -3.66
C ILE A 83 -3.08 -22.21 -4.93
N ARG A 84 -3.58 -23.42 -4.78
CA ARG A 84 -3.96 -24.29 -5.89
C ARG A 84 -5.06 -23.69 -6.78
N GLN A 85 -6.11 -23.12 -6.17
CA GLN A 85 -7.22 -22.53 -6.90
C GLN A 85 -6.86 -21.22 -7.60
N SER A 86 -6.01 -20.41 -6.97
CA SER A 86 -5.50 -19.17 -7.58
C SER A 86 -4.62 -19.50 -8.79
N GLU A 87 -3.71 -20.48 -8.65
CA GLU A 87 -2.83 -20.90 -9.75
C GLU A 87 -3.63 -21.50 -10.92
N ALA A 88 -4.68 -22.26 -10.65
CA ALA A 88 -5.59 -22.79 -11.68
C ALA A 88 -6.32 -21.68 -12.47
N ARG A 89 -6.44 -20.48 -11.91
CA ARG A 89 -7.02 -19.29 -12.55
C ARG A 89 -5.96 -18.34 -13.13
N GLY A 90 -4.69 -18.73 -13.11
CA GLY A 90 -3.58 -17.91 -13.62
C GLY A 90 -3.13 -16.78 -12.68
N MET A 91 -3.53 -16.83 -11.40
CA MET A 91 -3.14 -15.84 -10.38
C MET A 91 -2.11 -16.42 -9.41
N GLY A 92 -1.05 -15.65 -9.10
CA GLY A 92 -0.09 -16.00 -8.06
C GLY A 92 -0.45 -15.39 -6.71
N LEU A 93 -0.05 -16.03 -5.60
CA LEU A 93 -0.13 -15.40 -4.29
C LEU A 93 1.16 -14.64 -3.97
N MET A 94 0.99 -13.44 -3.39
CA MET A 94 2.05 -12.61 -2.82
C MET A 94 1.83 -12.53 -1.31
N LEU A 95 2.82 -12.98 -0.53
CA LEU A 95 2.75 -12.90 0.93
C LEU A 95 3.48 -11.67 1.47
N ASP A 96 2.96 -11.17 2.58
CA ASP A 96 3.48 -10.02 3.30
C ASP A 96 4.48 -10.47 4.38
N MET A 97 5.75 -10.15 4.20
CA MET A 97 6.85 -10.52 5.09
C MET A 97 7.24 -9.37 6.00
N VAL A 98 6.84 -9.46 7.27
CA VAL A 98 7.12 -8.48 8.31
C VAL A 98 8.46 -8.81 8.95
N PHE A 99 9.56 -8.37 8.34
CA PHE A 99 10.92 -8.78 8.72
C PHE A 99 11.71 -7.72 9.51
N ASN A 100 11.13 -6.53 9.73
CA ASN A 100 11.77 -5.54 10.60
C ASN A 100 11.67 -5.91 12.09
N HIS A 101 10.59 -6.55 12.51
CA HIS A 101 10.27 -6.86 13.90
C HIS A 101 9.45 -8.14 14.03
N THR A 102 9.34 -8.67 15.24
CA THR A 102 8.37 -9.71 15.58
C THR A 102 7.42 -9.22 16.67
N SER A 103 6.32 -9.95 16.88
CA SER A 103 5.56 -9.81 18.12
C SER A 103 6.47 -10.09 19.33
N THR A 104 6.18 -9.41 20.44
CA THR A 104 6.76 -9.79 21.75
C THR A 104 6.31 -11.18 22.21
N GLU A 105 5.24 -11.75 21.62
CA GLU A 105 4.81 -13.13 21.86
C GLU A 105 5.51 -14.17 20.97
N HIS A 106 6.33 -13.74 20.00
CA HIS A 106 7.13 -14.66 19.19
C HIS A 106 8.09 -15.47 20.07
N ILE A 107 8.23 -16.76 19.79
CA ILE A 107 9.04 -17.68 20.60
C ILE A 107 10.49 -17.20 20.77
N TRP A 108 11.07 -16.51 19.79
CA TRP A 108 12.41 -15.94 19.89
C TRP A 108 12.48 -14.85 20.98
N PHE A 109 11.49 -13.95 21.02
CA PHE A 109 11.47 -12.89 22.01
C PHE A 109 11.17 -13.42 23.41
N GLN A 110 10.27 -14.40 23.52
CA GLN A 110 9.98 -15.05 24.81
C GLN A 110 11.21 -15.75 25.39
N LYS A 111 12.03 -16.42 24.56
CA LYS A 111 13.32 -16.99 25.00
C LYS A 111 14.31 -15.89 25.39
N ALA A 112 14.36 -14.78 24.66
CA ALA A 112 15.19 -13.63 25.03
C ALA A 112 14.81 -13.06 26.40
N LEU A 113 13.50 -12.91 26.68
CA LEU A 113 12.98 -12.47 27.98
C LEU A 113 13.30 -13.47 29.11
N ALA A 114 13.32 -14.77 28.81
CA ALA A 114 13.70 -15.82 29.76
C ALA A 114 15.21 -15.85 30.08
N GLY A 115 16.02 -14.98 29.45
CA GLY A 115 17.45 -14.86 29.72
C GLY A 115 18.37 -15.61 28.76
N ASP A 116 17.83 -16.22 27.67
CA ASP A 116 18.65 -16.89 26.66
C ASP A 116 19.46 -15.85 25.86
N GLU A 117 20.76 -15.81 26.09
CA GLU A 117 21.67 -14.85 25.44
C GLU A 117 21.74 -15.00 23.93
N THR A 118 21.48 -16.19 23.38
CA THR A 118 21.43 -16.41 21.93
C THR A 118 20.28 -15.63 21.32
N TYR A 119 19.09 -15.75 21.92
CA TYR A 119 17.91 -15.06 21.44
C TYR A 119 17.89 -13.57 21.83
N GLN A 120 18.56 -13.15 22.90
CA GLN A 120 18.77 -11.71 23.14
C GLN A 120 19.54 -11.03 22.00
N LYS A 121 20.44 -11.75 21.32
CA LYS A 121 21.17 -11.24 20.14
C LYS A 121 20.31 -11.19 18.86
N TYR A 122 19.12 -11.77 18.87
CA TYR A 122 18.18 -11.67 17.74
C TYR A 122 17.49 -10.31 17.68
N TYR A 123 17.49 -9.59 18.77
CA TYR A 123 16.84 -8.27 18.92
C TYR A 123 17.87 -7.21 19.29
N ILE A 124 17.45 -5.95 19.18
CA ILE A 124 18.30 -4.81 19.52
C ILE A 124 18.04 -4.45 20.97
N PHE A 125 18.86 -5.01 21.86
CA PHE A 125 18.87 -4.69 23.29
C PHE A 125 20.02 -3.73 23.65
N LYS A 126 19.76 -2.82 24.61
CA LYS A 126 20.77 -1.96 25.25
C LYS A 126 20.67 -2.10 26.77
N ASP A 127 21.80 -2.31 27.42
CA ASP A 127 21.87 -2.28 28.89
C ASP A 127 21.53 -0.89 29.41
N GLY A 128 20.80 -0.82 30.53
CA GLY A 128 20.45 0.48 31.08
C GLY A 128 19.60 0.43 32.33
N ARG A 129 19.20 1.60 32.79
CA ARG A 129 18.29 1.81 33.91
C ARG A 129 16.98 2.43 33.44
N PRO A 130 15.87 2.24 34.15
CA PRO A 130 14.54 2.71 33.73
C PRO A 130 14.43 4.24 33.61
N ASP A 131 15.30 4.97 34.30
CA ASP A 131 15.36 6.44 34.30
C ASP A 131 16.23 7.01 33.15
N ARG A 132 16.88 6.15 32.34
CA ARG A 132 17.79 6.58 31.27
C ARG A 132 17.52 5.80 29.98
N ILE A 133 16.72 6.40 29.11
CA ILE A 133 16.40 5.88 27.79
C ILE A 133 17.65 5.91 26.87
N PRO A 134 17.90 4.91 26.03
CA PRO A 134 19.12 4.83 25.22
C PRO A 134 19.30 5.95 24.21
N THR A 135 18.24 6.38 23.53
CA THR A 135 18.23 7.53 22.62
C THR A 135 16.87 8.25 22.68
N ASN A 136 16.81 9.45 22.13
CA ASN A 136 15.56 10.23 22.05
C ASN A 136 14.65 9.84 20.85
N TRP A 137 14.94 8.71 20.19
CA TRP A 137 14.16 8.27 19.04
C TRP A 137 12.69 8.04 19.42
N GLN A 138 11.81 8.32 18.45
CA GLN A 138 10.36 8.19 18.63
C GLN A 138 9.80 7.01 17.81
N SER A 139 8.85 6.31 18.40
CA SER A 139 8.05 5.33 17.69
C SER A 139 7.16 6.00 16.63
N LYS A 140 6.92 5.32 15.52
CA LYS A 140 5.99 5.76 14.46
C LYS A 140 4.53 5.80 14.95
N PHE A 141 4.20 5.05 16.01
CA PHE A 141 2.88 5.06 16.65
C PHE A 141 2.80 5.95 17.88
N GLY A 142 3.80 6.81 18.06
CA GLY A 142 3.88 7.76 19.16
C GLY A 142 4.64 7.24 20.38
N GLY A 143 5.20 8.16 21.15
CA GLY A 143 6.03 7.87 22.31
C GLY A 143 7.45 7.40 21.95
N PRO A 144 8.25 6.97 22.99
CA PRO A 144 9.65 6.58 22.79
C PRO A 144 9.79 5.30 21.95
N ALA A 145 10.88 5.20 21.18
CA ALA A 145 11.22 3.99 20.41
C ALA A 145 11.91 2.89 21.25
N TRP A 146 11.93 3.01 22.56
CA TRP A 146 12.55 2.06 23.48
C TRP A 146 11.60 1.66 24.59
N GLU A 147 11.62 0.36 24.93
CA GLU A 147 10.83 -0.18 26.04
C GLU A 147 11.76 -0.92 27.03
N TYR A 148 11.54 -0.67 28.34
CA TYR A 148 12.40 -1.23 29.39
C TYR A 148 11.88 -2.57 29.90
N VAL A 149 12.78 -3.56 29.97
CA VAL A 149 12.51 -4.89 30.53
C VAL A 149 13.17 -4.98 31.92
N PRO A 150 12.42 -4.83 33.02
CA PRO A 150 12.97 -4.81 34.39
C PRO A 150 13.75 -6.08 34.74
N ALA A 151 13.26 -7.24 34.32
CA ALA A 151 13.87 -8.53 34.60
C ALA A 151 15.28 -8.67 34.02
N LEU A 152 15.52 -8.09 32.85
CA LEU A 152 16.81 -8.13 32.16
C LEU A 152 17.69 -6.89 32.44
N LYS A 153 17.11 -5.83 33.01
CA LYS A 153 17.72 -4.50 33.15
C LYS A 153 18.23 -3.95 31.82
N LYS A 154 17.42 -4.17 30.77
CA LYS A 154 17.70 -3.77 29.39
C LYS A 154 16.52 -3.06 28.76
N TRP A 155 16.81 -2.24 27.76
CA TRP A 155 15.88 -1.67 26.83
C TRP A 155 15.90 -2.46 25.54
N TYR A 156 14.71 -2.70 24.89
CA TYR A 156 14.68 -3.16 23.49
C TYR A 156 14.14 -2.06 22.59
N LEU A 157 14.64 -2.05 21.35
CA LEU A 157 14.18 -1.12 20.30
C LEU A 157 12.82 -1.58 19.76
N ARG A 158 11.92 -0.61 19.59
CA ARG A 158 10.63 -0.79 18.96
C ARG A 158 10.27 0.45 18.12
N LEU A 159 10.36 0.36 16.81
CA LEU A 159 10.02 1.49 15.94
C LEU A 159 8.50 1.66 15.76
N TYR A 160 7.68 0.67 16.19
CA TYR A 160 6.23 0.63 16.12
C TYR A 160 5.60 0.46 17.50
N ASP A 161 4.66 -0.47 17.66
CA ASP A 161 4.02 -0.68 18.97
C ASP A 161 4.97 -1.29 20.01
N VAL A 162 4.62 -1.14 21.29
CA VAL A 162 5.37 -1.77 22.39
C VAL A 162 5.44 -3.30 22.27
N THR A 163 4.50 -3.89 21.54
CA THR A 163 4.43 -5.33 21.29
C THR A 163 5.21 -5.80 20.05
N GLN A 164 5.96 -4.89 19.39
CA GLN A 164 6.71 -5.18 18.15
C GLN A 164 8.20 -4.88 18.38
N ALA A 165 8.99 -5.93 18.68
CA ALA A 165 10.42 -5.81 18.97
C ALA A 165 11.25 -5.88 17.68
N ASP A 166 12.12 -4.88 17.44
CA ASP A 166 12.97 -4.80 16.24
C ASP A 166 14.04 -5.89 16.22
N LEU A 167 14.12 -6.61 15.09
CA LEU A 167 15.12 -7.65 14.85
C LEU A 167 16.51 -7.05 14.58
N ASN A 168 17.53 -7.75 15.04
CA ASN A 168 18.93 -7.41 14.81
C ASN A 168 19.45 -8.10 13.53
N TRP A 169 19.37 -7.43 12.39
CA TRP A 169 19.85 -7.95 11.11
C TRP A 169 21.38 -8.04 10.99
N ASP A 170 22.15 -7.39 11.87
CA ASP A 170 23.60 -7.57 11.92
C ASP A 170 23.96 -8.99 12.38
N ASN A 171 23.04 -9.67 13.07
CA ASN A 171 23.20 -11.07 13.44
C ASN A 171 22.92 -12.00 12.24
N PRO A 172 23.94 -12.73 11.71
CA PRO A 172 23.76 -13.61 10.57
C PRO A 172 22.77 -14.77 10.81
N ARG A 173 22.56 -15.17 12.08
CA ARG A 173 21.55 -16.18 12.42
C ARG A 173 20.14 -15.67 12.18
N VAL A 174 19.85 -14.41 12.50
CA VAL A 174 18.56 -13.80 12.20
C VAL A 174 18.32 -13.83 10.69
N ARG A 175 19.31 -13.40 9.89
CA ARG A 175 19.18 -13.42 8.43
C ARG A 175 18.95 -14.85 7.88
N GLU A 176 19.59 -15.87 8.49
CA GLU A 176 19.35 -17.26 8.07
C GLU A 176 17.93 -17.73 8.40
N GLU A 177 17.41 -17.44 9.60
CA GLU A 177 16.01 -17.74 9.96
C GLU A 177 15.02 -17.12 8.97
N LEU A 178 15.25 -15.85 8.58
CA LEU A 178 14.38 -15.16 7.63
C LEU A 178 14.44 -15.78 6.21
N LYS A 179 15.62 -16.24 5.78
CA LYS A 179 15.77 -16.99 4.53
C LYS A 179 15.04 -18.33 4.57
N GLU A 180 15.09 -19.05 5.68
CA GLU A 180 14.34 -20.31 5.86
C GLU A 180 12.82 -20.10 5.79
N ILE A 181 12.30 -18.99 6.35
CA ILE A 181 10.89 -18.61 6.22
C ILE A 181 10.51 -18.43 4.75
N LEU A 182 11.33 -17.71 3.96
CA LEU A 182 11.06 -17.54 2.53
C LEU A 182 11.11 -18.87 1.76
N ARG A 183 12.08 -19.75 2.07
CA ARG A 183 12.18 -21.10 1.48
C ARG A 183 10.96 -21.94 1.82
N PHE A 184 10.47 -21.87 3.06
CA PHE A 184 9.26 -22.58 3.48
C PHE A 184 8.06 -22.18 2.61
N TRP A 185 7.78 -20.89 2.45
CA TRP A 185 6.65 -20.42 1.66
C TRP A 185 6.83 -20.65 0.16
N LYS A 186 8.04 -20.48 -0.36
CA LYS A 186 8.38 -20.87 -1.73
C LYS A 186 8.03 -22.34 -2.02
N ASN A 187 8.41 -23.24 -1.11
CA ASN A 187 8.14 -24.67 -1.25
C ASN A 187 6.63 -25.01 -1.13
N LYS A 188 5.84 -24.16 -0.50
CA LYS A 188 4.37 -24.22 -0.47
C LYS A 188 3.70 -23.74 -1.77
N GLY A 189 4.45 -23.12 -2.69
CA GLY A 189 3.93 -22.65 -3.98
C GLY A 189 3.68 -21.16 -4.07
N ILE A 190 4.13 -20.38 -3.08
CA ILE A 190 4.07 -18.91 -3.16
C ILE A 190 4.96 -18.41 -4.31
N LYS A 191 4.51 -17.36 -5.01
CA LYS A 191 5.15 -16.85 -6.24
C LYS A 191 5.69 -15.42 -6.10
N ALA A 192 5.33 -14.70 -5.03
CA ALA A 192 5.73 -13.33 -4.82
C ALA A 192 5.80 -12.97 -3.34
N PHE A 193 6.59 -11.94 -3.00
CA PHE A 193 6.71 -11.43 -1.64
C PHE A 193 6.65 -9.90 -1.60
N ARG A 194 5.87 -9.37 -0.66
CA ARG A 194 5.95 -7.97 -0.24
C ARG A 194 6.71 -7.93 1.09
N PHE A 195 7.70 -7.07 1.18
CA PHE A 195 8.49 -6.88 2.39
C PHE A 195 8.07 -5.60 3.09
N ASP A 196 7.53 -5.75 4.29
CA ASP A 196 7.07 -4.68 5.15
C ASP A 196 8.25 -3.82 5.63
N VAL A 197 8.17 -2.52 5.45
CA VAL A 197 9.14 -1.49 5.90
C VAL A 197 10.61 -1.92 5.80
N ILE A 198 10.94 -2.63 4.75
CA ILE A 198 12.22 -3.37 4.63
C ILE A 198 13.45 -2.46 4.64
N ASN A 199 13.32 -1.19 4.27
CA ASN A 199 14.43 -0.25 4.32
C ASN A 199 14.81 0.20 5.74
N LEU A 200 14.11 -0.28 6.78
CA LEU A 200 14.40 0.04 8.18
C LEU A 200 15.24 -1.02 8.89
N VAL A 201 15.50 -2.18 8.27
CA VAL A 201 16.11 -3.34 8.96
C VAL A 201 17.59 -3.15 9.29
N SER A 202 18.31 -2.33 8.54
CA SER A 202 19.72 -2.01 8.81
C SER A 202 19.82 -0.82 9.75
N LYS A 203 20.23 -1.05 11.00
CA LYS A 203 20.45 0.01 12.00
C LYS A 203 21.91 0.46 11.99
N PRO A 204 22.21 1.70 12.46
CA PRO A 204 23.57 2.14 12.60
C PRO A 204 24.28 1.38 13.74
N GLU A 205 25.58 1.14 13.63
CA GLU A 205 26.40 0.50 14.67
C GLU A 205 26.34 1.32 15.98
N VAL A 206 26.46 2.64 15.86
CA VAL A 206 26.35 3.58 16.98
C VAL A 206 25.00 4.28 16.92
N MET A 207 24.18 4.07 17.95
CA MET A 207 22.89 4.74 18.11
C MET A 207 23.06 5.94 19.02
N GLU A 208 22.75 7.13 18.53
CA GLU A 208 22.87 8.40 19.23
C GLU A 208 21.59 9.22 19.14
N ASP A 209 21.47 10.26 19.98
CA ASP A 209 20.32 11.14 19.98
C ASP A 209 20.18 11.91 18.65
N ASP A 210 18.95 12.04 18.19
CA ASP A 210 18.59 12.87 17.05
C ASP A 210 18.00 14.21 17.51
N PHE A 211 18.84 15.24 17.60
CA PHE A 211 18.39 16.58 17.99
C PHE A 211 17.68 17.36 16.86
N LEU A 212 17.67 16.81 15.64
CA LEU A 212 17.04 17.45 14.47
C LEU A 212 15.73 16.76 14.07
N GLY A 213 15.41 15.64 14.66
CA GLY A 213 14.25 14.84 14.30
C GLY A 213 13.91 13.76 15.32
N ASP A 214 13.30 12.69 14.82
CA ASP A 214 12.75 11.57 15.60
C ASP A 214 13.58 10.27 15.49
N GLY A 215 14.79 10.33 14.98
CA GLY A 215 15.66 9.19 14.76
C GLY A 215 15.61 8.61 13.35
N ARG A 216 14.61 8.95 12.53
CA ARG A 216 14.39 8.38 11.18
C ARG A 216 15.63 8.38 10.29
N ARG A 217 16.42 9.46 10.31
CA ARG A 217 17.61 9.60 9.48
C ARG A 217 18.72 8.59 9.82
N PHE A 218 18.65 7.96 10.98
CA PHE A 218 19.62 6.96 11.41
C PHE A 218 19.26 5.54 10.99
N TYR A 219 17.96 5.23 10.96
CA TYR A 219 17.51 3.86 10.71
C TYR A 219 16.83 3.66 9.35
N SER A 220 16.55 4.72 8.57
CA SER A 220 16.04 4.58 7.21
C SER A 220 17.19 4.45 6.23
N ASP A 221 17.08 3.49 5.30
CA ASP A 221 18.10 3.20 4.28
C ASP A 221 19.51 3.01 4.89
N GLY A 222 19.60 2.24 5.98
CA GLY A 222 20.79 2.09 6.81
C GLY A 222 22.00 1.45 6.08
N PRO A 223 23.18 1.43 6.72
CA PRO A 223 24.46 1.22 6.04
C PRO A 223 24.60 -0.11 5.30
N HIS A 224 23.98 -1.20 5.78
CA HIS A 224 24.09 -2.55 5.22
C HIS A 224 22.85 -3.02 4.47
N ILE A 225 21.85 -2.17 4.29
CA ILE A 225 20.54 -2.59 3.72
C ILE A 225 20.67 -3.30 2.38
N HIS A 226 21.48 -2.76 1.47
CA HIS A 226 21.65 -3.33 0.14
C HIS A 226 22.39 -4.67 0.15
N GLU A 227 23.36 -4.84 1.06
CA GLU A 227 24.04 -6.12 1.28
C GLU A 227 23.08 -7.18 1.78
N TYR A 228 22.25 -6.82 2.76
CA TYR A 228 21.26 -7.72 3.35
C TYR A 228 20.18 -8.13 2.36
N LEU A 229 19.68 -7.23 1.52
CA LEU A 229 18.69 -7.56 0.51
C LEU A 229 19.26 -8.47 -0.58
N LYS A 230 20.47 -8.20 -1.06
CA LYS A 230 21.16 -9.08 -2.04
C LYS A 230 21.40 -10.48 -1.46
N GLU A 231 21.84 -10.56 -0.20
CA GLU A 231 22.00 -11.83 0.52
C GLU A 231 20.64 -12.56 0.63
N LEU A 232 19.59 -11.87 1.10
CA LEU A 232 18.27 -12.43 1.30
C LEU A 232 17.69 -13.02 0.01
N VAL A 233 17.68 -12.25 -1.08
CA VAL A 233 17.10 -12.63 -2.36
C VAL A 233 17.87 -13.79 -2.98
N ARG A 234 19.20 -13.72 -3.03
CA ARG A 234 20.06 -14.76 -3.61
C ARG A 234 19.96 -16.06 -2.81
N ASP A 235 20.16 -16.00 -1.48
CA ASP A 235 20.32 -17.20 -0.66
C ASP A 235 18.98 -17.86 -0.35
N ALA A 236 17.86 -17.14 -0.34
CA ALA A 236 16.53 -17.73 -0.33
C ALA A 236 16.13 -18.32 -1.70
N GLY A 237 16.87 -17.99 -2.76
CA GLY A 237 16.60 -18.46 -4.13
C GLY A 237 15.31 -17.89 -4.71
N ILE A 238 15.04 -16.60 -4.47
CA ILE A 238 13.84 -15.89 -4.94
C ILE A 238 14.15 -14.84 -6.01
N GLU A 239 15.29 -14.95 -6.68
CA GLU A 239 15.75 -14.00 -7.71
C GLU A 239 14.77 -13.87 -8.89
N ASP A 240 13.99 -14.92 -9.17
CA ASP A 240 12.97 -14.96 -10.23
C ASP A 240 11.54 -14.72 -9.72
N PHE A 241 11.39 -14.33 -8.45
CA PHE A 241 10.10 -13.97 -7.86
C PHE A 241 9.77 -12.50 -8.12
N VAL A 242 8.47 -12.18 -8.13
CA VAL A 242 8.05 -10.79 -8.01
C VAL A 242 8.20 -10.38 -6.55
N THR A 243 9.01 -9.35 -6.31
CA THR A 243 9.26 -8.83 -4.97
C THR A 243 9.00 -7.33 -4.93
N VAL A 244 8.33 -6.87 -3.88
CA VAL A 244 8.10 -5.46 -3.66
C VAL A 244 8.50 -5.07 -2.24
N GLY A 245 9.25 -3.99 -2.10
CA GLY A 245 9.61 -3.43 -0.80
C GLY A 245 8.78 -2.21 -0.46
N GLU A 246 8.25 -2.17 0.77
CA GLU A 246 7.71 -0.95 1.32
C GLU A 246 8.86 -0.09 1.86
N MET A 247 8.96 1.15 1.32
CA MET A 247 10.03 2.07 1.67
C MET A 247 9.50 3.24 2.51
N SER A 248 9.83 3.23 3.78
CA SER A 248 9.47 4.28 4.71
C SER A 248 10.54 5.37 4.75
N SER A 249 10.14 6.63 4.52
CA SER A 249 11.04 7.81 4.64
C SER A 249 12.30 7.74 3.76
N THR A 250 12.17 7.20 2.54
CA THR A 250 13.26 6.99 1.58
C THR A 250 13.39 8.13 0.57
N SER A 251 14.37 8.04 -0.33
CA SER A 251 14.55 8.93 -1.48
C SER A 251 14.42 8.18 -2.80
N VAL A 252 14.15 8.91 -3.89
CA VAL A 252 14.11 8.33 -5.24
C VAL A 252 15.43 7.63 -5.61
N LYS A 253 16.58 8.17 -5.15
CA LYS A 253 17.90 7.57 -5.37
C LYS A 253 18.01 6.17 -4.74
N HIS A 254 17.51 6.00 -3.51
CA HIS A 254 17.48 4.70 -2.86
C HIS A 254 16.51 3.74 -3.55
N CYS A 255 15.31 4.21 -3.92
CA CYS A 255 14.33 3.38 -4.64
C CYS A 255 14.83 2.90 -5.99
N ILE A 256 15.60 3.71 -6.72
CA ILE A 256 16.30 3.27 -7.93
C ILE A 256 17.20 2.08 -7.60
N ARG A 257 18.06 2.23 -6.59
CA ARG A 257 19.01 1.18 -6.21
C ARG A 257 18.32 -0.11 -5.74
N TYR A 258 17.24 0.00 -4.97
CA TYR A 258 16.47 -1.17 -4.52
C TYR A 258 15.83 -1.96 -5.68
N SER A 259 15.47 -1.30 -6.78
CA SER A 259 14.65 -1.91 -7.84
C SER A 259 15.27 -1.90 -9.23
N ALA A 260 16.50 -1.41 -9.39
CA ALA A 260 17.23 -1.51 -10.64
C ALA A 260 17.66 -2.97 -10.88
N PRO A 261 17.39 -3.54 -12.08
CA PRO A 261 17.65 -4.96 -12.38
C PRO A 261 19.09 -5.40 -12.13
N GLU A 262 20.06 -4.53 -12.37
CA GLU A 262 21.48 -4.78 -12.17
C GLU A 262 21.87 -4.97 -10.70
N GLU A 263 21.10 -4.39 -9.77
CA GLU A 263 21.36 -4.50 -8.33
C GLU A 263 20.91 -5.85 -7.75
N LYS A 264 19.94 -6.54 -8.38
CA LYS A 264 19.43 -7.86 -7.96
C LYS A 264 18.91 -7.88 -6.51
N GLU A 265 18.20 -6.83 -6.12
CA GLU A 265 17.57 -6.70 -4.82
C GLU A 265 16.07 -7.01 -4.92
N LEU A 266 15.26 -6.04 -5.28
CA LEU A 266 13.81 -6.17 -5.37
C LEU A 266 13.34 -5.90 -6.80
N SER A 267 12.14 -6.37 -7.15
CA SER A 267 11.54 -6.05 -8.46
C SER A 267 11.05 -4.61 -8.52
N MET A 268 10.51 -4.08 -7.42
CA MET A 268 9.91 -2.75 -7.34
C MET A 268 9.82 -2.23 -5.91
N CYS A 269 9.46 -0.94 -5.78
CA CYS A 269 9.31 -0.27 -4.49
C CYS A 269 8.00 0.49 -4.39
N PHE A 270 7.35 0.43 -3.23
CA PHE A 270 6.37 1.42 -2.79
C PHE A 270 7.08 2.64 -2.22
N ASN A 271 6.64 3.84 -2.60
CA ASN A 271 6.96 5.07 -1.91
C ASN A 271 5.67 5.84 -1.58
N PHE A 272 5.68 6.68 -0.55
CA PHE A 272 4.49 7.36 -0.05
C PHE A 272 4.52 8.87 -0.27
N HIS A 273 5.45 9.40 -1.07
CA HIS A 273 5.63 10.84 -1.22
C HIS A 273 4.40 11.52 -1.81
N HIS A 274 3.78 10.94 -2.84
CA HIS A 274 2.56 11.42 -3.49
C HIS A 274 1.33 11.42 -2.56
N LEU A 275 1.36 10.66 -1.47
CA LEU A 275 0.30 10.61 -0.45
C LEU A 275 0.51 11.59 0.72
N LYS A 276 1.53 12.46 0.66
CA LYS A 276 1.81 13.44 1.73
C LYS A 276 1.48 14.88 1.34
N VAL A 277 0.82 15.08 0.20
CA VAL A 277 0.51 16.39 -0.37
C VAL A 277 -0.59 17.16 0.38
N ASP A 278 -1.23 16.52 1.34
CA ASP A 278 -2.25 17.08 2.22
C ASP A 278 -1.83 17.01 3.71
N TYR A 279 -0.52 16.81 3.99
CA TYR A 279 0.06 16.79 5.33
C TYR A 279 0.63 18.19 5.64
N LYS A 280 -0.03 18.95 6.51
CA LYS A 280 0.46 20.26 6.93
C LYS A 280 1.80 20.12 7.65
N ASP A 281 2.82 20.80 7.15
CA ASP A 281 4.19 20.76 7.68
C ASP A 281 4.79 19.32 7.78
N GLY A 282 4.30 18.40 6.95
CA GLY A 282 4.72 16.99 6.93
C GLY A 282 4.11 16.11 8.04
N ASP A 283 3.22 16.66 8.86
CA ASP A 283 2.50 15.91 9.90
C ASP A 283 1.23 15.27 9.34
N LYS A 284 1.16 13.94 9.41
CA LYS A 284 -0.01 13.14 8.98
C LYS A 284 -1.31 13.59 9.65
N TRP A 285 -1.24 14.02 10.91
CA TRP A 285 -2.40 14.35 11.75
C TRP A 285 -2.78 15.83 11.71
N ALA A 286 -2.04 16.64 10.98
CA ALA A 286 -2.36 18.05 10.71
C ALA A 286 -2.96 18.19 9.30
N LEU A 287 -4.26 18.52 9.22
CA LEU A 287 -5.00 18.56 7.96
C LEU A 287 -4.71 19.84 7.17
N MET A 288 -4.58 19.71 5.86
CA MET A 288 -4.60 20.80 4.87
C MET A 288 -5.24 20.33 3.57
N PRO A 289 -5.74 21.24 2.73
CA PRO A 289 -6.14 20.91 1.35
C PRO A 289 -4.98 20.30 0.57
N ALA A 290 -5.28 19.39 -0.37
CA ALA A 290 -4.26 18.77 -1.20
C ALA A 290 -3.51 19.82 -2.06
N ASP A 291 -2.19 19.74 -2.06
CA ASP A 291 -1.30 20.54 -2.91
C ASP A 291 -1.12 19.80 -4.25
N TYR A 292 -1.93 20.14 -5.23
CA TYR A 292 -1.90 19.50 -6.57
C TYR A 292 -0.64 19.87 -7.35
N GLN A 293 -0.07 21.08 -7.16
CA GLN A 293 1.21 21.43 -7.76
C GLN A 293 2.30 20.47 -7.25
N LYS A 294 2.36 20.28 -5.94
CA LYS A 294 3.31 19.35 -5.33
C LYS A 294 3.09 17.91 -5.77
N LEU A 295 1.83 17.49 -5.94
CA LEU A 295 1.49 16.16 -6.45
C LEU A 295 2.06 15.96 -7.86
N LYS A 296 1.86 16.93 -8.77
CA LYS A 296 2.44 16.89 -10.14
C LYS A 296 3.96 16.82 -10.11
N GLU A 297 4.62 17.70 -9.34
CA GLU A 297 6.07 17.72 -9.19
C GLU A 297 6.61 16.36 -8.74
N LEU A 298 5.96 15.72 -7.74
CA LEU A 298 6.36 14.43 -7.23
C LEU A 298 6.19 13.31 -8.29
N PHE A 299 5.07 13.27 -9.01
CA PHE A 299 4.90 12.30 -10.09
C PHE A 299 5.95 12.49 -11.20
N ILE A 300 6.19 13.72 -11.62
CA ILE A 300 7.20 14.02 -12.63
C ILE A 300 8.59 13.57 -12.15
N GLU A 301 9.00 14.00 -10.95
CA GLU A 301 10.29 13.63 -10.37
C GLU A 301 10.48 12.11 -10.30
N TRP A 302 9.55 11.41 -9.63
CA TRP A 302 9.66 9.98 -9.40
C TRP A 302 9.60 9.17 -10.70
N GLN A 303 8.67 9.46 -11.59
CA GLN A 303 8.56 8.74 -12.86
C GLN A 303 9.81 8.92 -13.74
N ILE A 304 10.30 10.15 -13.88
CA ILE A 304 11.47 10.45 -14.72
C ILE A 304 12.77 9.91 -14.10
N GLN A 305 12.97 10.07 -12.77
CA GLN A 305 14.20 9.59 -12.14
C GLN A 305 14.25 8.07 -12.08
N MET A 306 13.16 7.40 -11.75
CA MET A 306 13.08 5.94 -11.75
C MET A 306 13.31 5.37 -13.16
N GLN A 307 12.75 6.01 -14.20
CA GLN A 307 13.03 5.62 -15.58
C GLN A 307 14.51 5.76 -15.95
N LYS A 308 15.12 6.91 -15.65
CA LYS A 308 16.55 7.16 -15.94
C LYS A 308 17.50 6.23 -15.21
N GLY A 309 17.13 5.82 -14.00
CA GLY A 309 17.93 4.93 -13.16
C GLY A 309 17.54 3.45 -13.28
N HIS A 310 16.71 3.08 -14.26
CA HIS A 310 16.19 1.72 -14.48
C HIS A 310 15.40 1.14 -13.29
N GLY A 311 15.04 1.95 -12.29
CA GLY A 311 14.20 1.52 -11.19
C GLY A 311 12.75 1.29 -11.61
N TRP A 312 11.96 0.61 -10.76
CA TRP A 312 10.56 0.31 -11.04
C TRP A 312 9.64 0.67 -9.87
N ASN A 313 8.56 1.40 -10.17
CA ASN A 313 7.57 1.82 -9.19
C ASN A 313 6.48 0.76 -9.01
N ALA A 314 6.11 0.47 -7.76
CA ALA A 314 4.80 -0.07 -7.43
C ALA A 314 3.82 1.13 -7.33
N LEU A 315 2.82 1.14 -8.21
CA LEU A 315 1.86 2.25 -8.34
C LEU A 315 0.63 1.97 -7.50
N PHE A 316 0.24 2.86 -6.59
CA PHE A 316 -0.92 2.68 -5.74
C PHE A 316 -1.47 4.03 -5.23
N TRP A 317 -2.74 4.05 -4.92
CA TRP A 317 -3.39 5.14 -4.19
C TRP A 317 -3.75 4.75 -2.77
N CYS A 318 -4.25 3.53 -2.58
CA CYS A 318 -4.71 3.01 -1.31
C CYS A 318 -3.95 1.75 -0.92
N ASN A 319 -3.93 1.48 0.37
CA ASN A 319 -3.62 0.20 0.98
C ASN A 319 -4.33 0.13 2.35
N HIS A 320 -4.08 -0.91 3.11
CA HIS A 320 -4.65 -1.10 4.46
C HIS A 320 -4.19 -0.05 5.51
N ASP A 321 -3.24 0.83 5.16
CA ASP A 321 -2.68 1.88 6.03
C ASP A 321 -2.97 3.31 5.54
N GLN A 322 -3.64 3.44 4.38
CA GLN A 322 -3.96 4.74 3.80
C GLN A 322 -5.47 4.92 3.67
N PRO A 323 -6.02 6.10 3.99
CA PRO A 323 -7.42 6.39 3.77
C PRO A 323 -7.85 6.18 2.32
N ARG A 324 -9.14 5.94 2.08
CA ARG A 324 -9.70 5.75 0.74
C ARG A 324 -9.43 6.98 -0.13
N ILE A 325 -8.89 6.73 -1.33
CA ILE A 325 -8.40 7.83 -2.18
C ILE A 325 -9.51 8.74 -2.69
N VAL A 326 -10.70 8.21 -2.95
CA VAL A 326 -11.85 9.02 -3.39
C VAL A 326 -12.24 10.04 -2.31
N SER A 327 -12.25 9.63 -1.05
CA SER A 327 -12.51 10.51 0.09
C SER A 327 -11.40 11.54 0.32
N ARG A 328 -10.20 11.27 -0.15
CA ARG A 328 -9.01 12.09 0.11
C ARG A 328 -8.68 13.07 -0.99
N LEU A 329 -8.71 12.64 -2.25
CA LEU A 329 -8.33 13.43 -3.44
C LEU A 329 -9.43 13.49 -4.50
N GLY A 330 -10.53 12.77 -4.32
CA GLY A 330 -11.70 12.78 -5.19
C GLY A 330 -12.85 13.58 -4.61
N ASP A 331 -14.06 13.22 -5.02
CA ASP A 331 -15.33 13.77 -4.55
C ASP A 331 -16.25 12.62 -4.12
N GLU A 332 -16.79 12.68 -2.90
CA GLU A 332 -17.67 11.62 -2.38
C GLU A 332 -19.12 11.77 -2.81
N THR A 333 -19.47 12.83 -3.53
CA THR A 333 -20.85 13.26 -3.79
C THR A 333 -21.17 13.34 -5.28
N ALA A 334 -21.16 14.54 -5.86
CA ALA A 334 -21.60 14.78 -7.22
C ALA A 334 -20.71 14.14 -8.29
N TYR A 335 -19.41 14.08 -8.04
CA TYR A 335 -18.42 13.53 -8.97
C TYR A 335 -17.75 12.25 -8.46
N TRP A 336 -18.42 11.50 -7.57
CA TRP A 336 -17.88 10.25 -7.02
C TRP A 336 -17.38 9.29 -8.09
N LYS A 337 -18.22 8.99 -9.09
CA LYS A 337 -17.87 8.07 -10.18
C LYS A 337 -16.74 8.64 -11.06
N GLN A 338 -16.82 9.92 -11.42
CA GLN A 338 -15.82 10.57 -12.28
C GLN A 338 -14.46 10.65 -11.60
N SER A 339 -14.43 11.08 -10.35
CA SER A 339 -13.17 11.22 -9.60
C SER A 339 -12.52 9.86 -9.34
N ALA A 340 -13.29 8.82 -9.00
CA ALA A 340 -12.77 7.47 -8.84
C ALA A 340 -12.12 6.93 -10.13
N LYS A 341 -12.79 7.10 -11.28
CA LYS A 341 -12.26 6.69 -12.59
C LYS A 341 -11.03 7.51 -13.00
N MET A 342 -11.02 8.83 -12.75
CA MET A 342 -9.88 9.70 -13.05
C MET A 342 -8.66 9.27 -12.23
N LEU A 343 -8.81 9.08 -10.92
CA LEU A 343 -7.73 8.62 -10.05
C LEU A 343 -7.17 7.26 -10.48
N ALA A 344 -8.03 6.31 -10.84
CA ALA A 344 -7.62 5.03 -11.39
C ALA A 344 -6.81 5.18 -12.68
N GLY A 345 -7.35 5.91 -13.67
CA GLY A 345 -6.70 6.11 -14.97
C GLY A 345 -5.34 6.79 -14.84
N LEU A 346 -5.24 7.76 -13.91
CA LEU A 346 -4.03 8.54 -13.69
C LEU A 346 -2.82 7.64 -13.40
N ILE A 347 -2.93 6.69 -12.47
CA ILE A 347 -1.77 5.87 -12.09
C ILE A 347 -1.64 4.58 -12.88
N HIS A 348 -2.73 3.95 -13.32
CA HIS A 348 -2.68 2.67 -14.01
C HIS A 348 -1.94 2.73 -15.35
N LEU A 349 -1.90 3.90 -15.99
CA LEU A 349 -1.22 4.11 -17.28
C LEU A 349 0.21 4.69 -17.13
N MET A 350 0.64 5.04 -15.90
CA MET A 350 2.04 5.42 -15.63
C MET A 350 3.00 4.24 -15.75
N ARG A 351 4.32 4.54 -15.76
CA ARG A 351 5.38 3.52 -15.76
C ARG A 351 5.53 2.92 -14.36
N GLY A 352 5.22 1.64 -14.22
CA GLY A 352 5.23 0.89 -12.96
C GLY A 352 4.19 -0.22 -12.96
N THR A 353 4.11 -0.99 -11.90
CA THR A 353 3.13 -2.07 -11.71
C THR A 353 2.00 -1.56 -10.81
N PRO A 354 0.73 -1.55 -11.27
CA PRO A 354 -0.40 -1.11 -10.45
C PRO A 354 -0.75 -2.11 -9.35
N TYR A 355 -1.06 -1.57 -8.17
CA TYR A 355 -1.62 -2.26 -7.02
C TYR A 355 -3.00 -1.68 -6.72
N ILE A 356 -4.02 -2.54 -6.74
CA ILE A 356 -5.41 -2.19 -6.42
C ILE A 356 -5.70 -2.70 -5.02
N TYR A 357 -6.12 -1.82 -4.13
CA TYR A 357 -6.57 -2.23 -2.80
C TYR A 357 -8.06 -2.60 -2.83
N GLN A 358 -8.45 -3.69 -2.13
CA GLN A 358 -9.85 -4.14 -2.08
C GLN A 358 -10.83 -2.99 -1.84
N GLY A 359 -11.85 -2.90 -2.69
CA GLY A 359 -12.89 -1.88 -2.66
C GLY A 359 -12.53 -0.57 -3.38
N GLU A 360 -11.28 -0.38 -3.79
CA GLU A 360 -10.88 0.76 -4.63
C GLU A 360 -11.56 0.68 -5.99
N GLU A 361 -11.67 -0.52 -6.56
CA GLU A 361 -12.29 -0.82 -7.85
C GLU A 361 -13.81 -0.60 -7.91
N ILE A 362 -14.44 -0.42 -6.76
CA ILE A 362 -15.86 -0.04 -6.66
C ILE A 362 -16.07 1.36 -6.05
N GLY A 363 -14.98 2.10 -5.79
CA GLY A 363 -15.02 3.45 -5.26
C GLY A 363 -15.46 3.55 -3.80
N MET A 364 -15.07 2.60 -2.94
CA MET A 364 -15.35 2.66 -1.50
C MET A 364 -14.78 3.93 -0.87
N LEU A 365 -15.49 4.44 0.15
CA LEU A 365 -15.22 5.68 0.85
C LEU A 365 -14.66 5.42 2.26
N ASN A 366 -14.17 6.48 2.91
CA ASN A 366 -13.74 6.45 4.30
C ASN A 366 -14.85 5.98 5.25
N ALA A 367 -14.47 5.53 6.44
CA ALA A 367 -15.37 4.99 7.44
C ALA A 367 -16.35 6.04 8.00
N HIS A 368 -15.90 7.29 8.18
CA HIS A 368 -16.68 8.39 8.74
C HIS A 368 -17.34 8.07 10.09
N TYR A 369 -16.61 7.36 10.98
CA TYR A 369 -17.15 6.98 12.29
C TYR A 369 -17.38 8.20 13.19
N PRO A 370 -18.59 8.34 13.77
CA PRO A 370 -18.92 9.48 14.61
C PRO A 370 -18.38 9.39 16.05
N SER A 371 -17.81 8.27 16.46
CA SER A 371 -17.38 8.00 17.83
C SER A 371 -16.07 7.22 17.89
N ILE A 372 -15.25 7.51 18.90
CA ILE A 372 -13.95 6.84 19.10
C ILE A 372 -14.11 5.33 19.37
N GLU A 373 -15.22 4.91 19.98
CA GLU A 373 -15.51 3.51 20.29
C GLU A 373 -15.65 2.63 19.04
N GLN A 374 -15.82 3.23 17.86
CA GLN A 374 -15.91 2.51 16.60
C GLN A 374 -14.54 2.25 15.96
N TYR A 375 -13.49 2.98 16.37
CA TYR A 375 -12.13 2.77 15.91
C TYR A 375 -11.45 1.61 16.62
N ARG A 376 -10.58 0.89 15.93
CA ARG A 376 -9.81 -0.28 16.42
C ARG A 376 -8.31 -0.14 16.22
N ASP A 377 -7.90 0.74 15.32
CA ASP A 377 -6.49 0.93 14.95
C ASP A 377 -5.69 1.55 16.09
N VAL A 378 -4.59 0.88 16.50
CA VAL A 378 -3.74 1.30 17.62
C VAL A 378 -3.13 2.69 17.39
N GLU A 379 -2.68 2.99 16.17
CA GLU A 379 -2.15 4.32 15.83
C GLU A 379 -3.21 5.40 16.02
N SER A 380 -4.41 5.17 15.52
CA SER A 380 -5.54 6.11 15.62
C SER A 380 -5.97 6.36 17.06
N LEU A 381 -6.05 5.31 17.88
CA LEU A 381 -6.39 5.42 19.29
C LEU A 381 -5.33 6.22 20.08
N ASN A 382 -4.05 5.96 19.81
CA ASN A 382 -2.95 6.70 20.43
C ASN A 382 -3.00 8.19 20.04
N TYR A 383 -3.16 8.48 18.74
CA TYR A 383 -3.20 9.86 18.27
C TYR A 383 -4.46 10.61 18.67
N TYR A 384 -5.61 9.97 18.83
CA TYR A 384 -6.78 10.59 19.45
C TYR A 384 -6.44 11.20 20.80
N HIS A 385 -5.80 10.44 21.69
CA HIS A 385 -5.38 10.94 23.00
C HIS A 385 -4.31 12.02 22.92
N ILE A 386 -3.37 11.92 21.98
CA ILE A 386 -2.35 12.95 21.75
C ILE A 386 -3.00 14.26 21.27
N LEU A 387 -3.95 14.21 20.36
CA LEU A 387 -4.68 15.38 19.86
C LEU A 387 -5.44 16.09 21.00
N LEU A 388 -6.16 15.33 21.84
CA LEU A 388 -6.84 15.89 23.02
C LEU A 388 -5.86 16.52 24.01
N LYS A 389 -4.73 15.84 24.29
CA LYS A 389 -3.67 16.37 25.17
C LYS A 389 -3.05 17.66 24.62
N ASN A 390 -3.00 17.80 23.29
CA ASN A 390 -2.51 18.99 22.60
C ASN A 390 -3.59 20.08 22.46
N GLY A 391 -4.75 19.94 23.13
CA GLY A 391 -5.78 20.96 23.22
C GLY A 391 -6.83 20.95 22.11
N LYS A 392 -6.87 19.91 21.26
CA LYS A 392 -7.97 19.70 20.32
C LYS A 392 -9.23 19.30 21.06
N THR A 393 -10.37 19.74 20.55
CA THR A 393 -11.68 19.24 21.01
C THR A 393 -11.90 17.81 20.53
N GLU A 394 -12.78 17.06 21.16
CA GLU A 394 -13.18 15.71 20.74
C GLU A 394 -13.66 15.71 19.28
N LYS A 395 -14.47 16.69 18.88
CA LYS A 395 -14.95 16.87 17.52
C LYS A 395 -13.79 17.02 16.52
N GLU A 396 -12.84 17.91 16.78
CA GLU A 396 -11.68 18.11 15.91
C GLU A 396 -10.77 16.87 15.84
N ALA A 397 -10.64 16.12 16.94
CA ALA A 397 -9.90 14.87 16.95
C ALA A 397 -10.60 13.81 16.10
N LEU A 398 -11.92 13.65 16.21
CA LEU A 398 -12.70 12.72 15.37
C LEU A 398 -12.70 13.13 13.89
N GLU A 399 -12.79 14.43 13.56
CA GLU A 399 -12.63 14.93 12.19
C GLU A 399 -11.24 14.55 11.61
N THR A 400 -10.21 14.64 12.43
CA THR A 400 -8.85 14.23 12.03
C THR A 400 -8.78 12.73 11.79
N LEU A 401 -9.36 11.90 12.67
CA LEU A 401 -9.41 10.45 12.49
C LEU A 401 -10.23 10.05 11.26
N ALA A 402 -11.38 10.69 11.03
CA ALA A 402 -12.20 10.44 9.84
C ALA A 402 -11.45 10.70 8.54
N ALA A 403 -10.47 11.62 8.55
CA ALA A 403 -9.61 11.89 7.40
C ALA A 403 -8.36 11.00 7.32
N ARG A 404 -7.81 10.52 8.45
CA ARG A 404 -6.43 9.97 8.50
C ARG A 404 -6.29 8.56 9.05
N SER A 405 -7.29 8.06 9.81
CA SER A 405 -7.23 6.73 10.42
C SER A 405 -7.02 5.63 9.36
N ARG A 406 -6.22 4.63 9.72
CA ARG A 406 -6.06 3.41 8.95
C ARG A 406 -7.37 2.60 8.87
N ASP A 407 -8.25 2.71 9.86
CA ASP A 407 -9.57 2.05 9.85
C ASP A 407 -10.46 2.49 8.68
N ASN A 408 -10.22 3.67 8.11
CA ASN A 408 -10.93 4.15 6.93
C ASN A 408 -10.85 3.18 5.74
N SER A 409 -9.72 2.50 5.56
CA SER A 409 -9.52 1.52 4.51
C SER A 409 -9.82 0.08 4.95
N ARG A 410 -9.95 -0.17 6.27
CA ARG A 410 -10.13 -1.51 6.84
C ARG A 410 -11.58 -1.91 7.04
N THR A 411 -12.54 -1.04 6.66
CA THR A 411 -13.97 -1.36 6.66
C THR A 411 -14.26 -2.59 5.80
N PRO A 412 -15.28 -3.41 6.16
CA PRO A 412 -15.64 -4.59 5.40
C PRO A 412 -15.91 -4.30 3.92
N MET A 413 -15.47 -5.21 3.03
CA MET A 413 -15.73 -5.16 1.60
C MET A 413 -17.23 -5.16 1.31
N GLN A 414 -17.66 -4.38 0.34
CA GLN A 414 -19.07 -4.18 -0.01
C GLN A 414 -19.44 -5.02 -1.24
N TRP A 415 -19.88 -6.26 -1.02
CA TRP A 415 -20.26 -7.18 -2.09
C TRP A 415 -21.64 -6.91 -2.65
N ASN A 416 -22.62 -6.63 -1.77
CA ASN A 416 -24.02 -6.41 -2.11
C ASN A 416 -24.70 -5.40 -1.19
N GLY A 417 -26.01 -5.17 -1.41
CA GLY A 417 -26.81 -4.22 -0.61
C GLY A 417 -27.35 -4.74 0.73
N GLU A 418 -26.92 -5.93 1.20
CA GLU A 418 -27.37 -6.50 2.46
C GLU A 418 -26.80 -5.75 3.69
N ARG A 419 -27.31 -6.09 4.89
CA ARG A 419 -27.02 -5.37 6.13
C ARG A 419 -25.54 -5.13 6.40
N TYR A 420 -24.68 -6.12 6.09
CA TYR A 420 -23.23 -6.04 6.26
C TYR A 420 -22.48 -6.09 4.93
N GLY A 421 -23.11 -5.56 3.88
CA GLY A 421 -22.50 -5.49 2.56
C GLY A 421 -22.24 -6.85 1.91
N GLY A 422 -22.88 -7.92 2.38
CA GLY A 422 -22.55 -9.30 1.97
C GLY A 422 -21.17 -9.78 2.43
N PHE A 423 -20.51 -9.03 3.31
CA PHE A 423 -19.26 -9.44 3.95
C PHE A 423 -19.48 -10.57 4.95
N SER A 424 -20.46 -10.43 5.83
CA SER A 424 -20.78 -11.37 6.92
C SER A 424 -22.29 -11.42 7.17
N GLU A 425 -22.76 -12.47 7.82
CA GLU A 425 -24.13 -12.59 8.33
C GLU A 425 -24.28 -12.05 9.76
N VAL A 426 -23.16 -11.82 10.45
CA VAL A 426 -23.10 -11.27 11.79
C VAL A 426 -22.39 -9.91 11.81
N GLU A 427 -22.39 -9.22 12.96
CA GLU A 427 -21.71 -7.93 13.11
C GLU A 427 -20.20 -8.06 12.85
N PRO A 428 -19.64 -7.30 11.89
CA PRO A 428 -18.22 -7.35 11.57
C PRO A 428 -17.34 -6.84 12.73
N TRP A 429 -16.10 -7.30 12.78
CA TRP A 429 -15.08 -6.88 13.75
C TRP A 429 -14.84 -5.37 13.75
N LEU A 430 -15.01 -4.73 12.60
CA LEU A 430 -15.00 -3.28 12.40
C LEU A 430 -16.33 -2.90 11.74
N PRO A 431 -17.05 -1.86 12.25
CA PRO A 431 -18.34 -1.48 11.68
C PRO A 431 -18.25 -1.13 10.20
N MET A 432 -19.35 -1.33 9.46
CA MET A 432 -19.47 -0.83 8.09
C MET A 432 -19.23 0.69 8.05
N SER A 433 -18.72 1.19 6.92
CA SER A 433 -18.62 2.63 6.69
C SER A 433 -19.97 3.32 6.90
N ALA A 434 -19.99 4.46 7.61
CA ALA A 434 -21.17 5.29 7.73
C ALA A 434 -21.64 5.86 6.37
N GLY A 435 -20.72 5.90 5.38
CA GLY A 435 -21.00 6.27 3.99
C GLY A 435 -21.42 5.10 3.09
N PHE A 436 -21.79 3.94 3.64
CA PHE A 436 -22.25 2.79 2.87
C PHE A 436 -23.48 3.16 2.02
N ARG A 437 -23.38 2.90 0.72
CA ARG A 437 -24.43 3.12 -0.27
C ARG A 437 -24.53 1.93 -1.20
N ASN A 438 -25.76 1.54 -1.60
CA ASN A 438 -25.96 0.37 -2.46
C ASN A 438 -25.23 0.46 -3.80
N GLU A 439 -25.06 1.65 -4.35
CA GLU A 439 -24.29 1.88 -5.59
C GLU A 439 -22.79 1.59 -5.44
N ILE A 440 -22.26 1.60 -4.19
CA ILE A 440 -20.87 1.28 -3.88
C ILE A 440 -20.79 -0.21 -3.50
N THR A 441 -21.30 -1.09 -4.34
CA THR A 441 -21.19 -2.54 -4.14
C THR A 441 -20.78 -3.23 -5.44
N VAL A 442 -20.15 -4.40 -5.32
CA VAL A 442 -19.81 -5.22 -6.49
C VAL A 442 -21.07 -5.59 -7.27
N GLU A 443 -22.14 -6.02 -6.58
CA GLU A 443 -23.41 -6.43 -7.20
C GLU A 443 -24.03 -5.32 -8.06
N ALA A 444 -24.04 -4.08 -7.57
CA ALA A 444 -24.61 -2.94 -8.31
C ALA A 444 -23.77 -2.57 -9.54
N GLN A 445 -22.45 -2.83 -9.50
CA GLN A 445 -21.52 -2.36 -10.52
C GLN A 445 -21.12 -3.42 -11.55
N GLN A 446 -21.20 -4.71 -11.23
CA GLN A 446 -20.67 -5.79 -12.07
C GLN A 446 -21.29 -5.85 -13.49
N ASN A 447 -22.54 -5.43 -13.66
CA ASN A 447 -23.27 -5.43 -14.94
C ASN A 447 -23.44 -4.03 -15.55
N ASP A 448 -23.00 -2.97 -14.88
CA ASP A 448 -23.01 -1.60 -15.38
C ASP A 448 -21.73 -1.31 -16.17
N GLN A 449 -21.86 -1.14 -17.49
CA GLN A 449 -20.73 -0.86 -18.39
C GLN A 449 -20.06 0.49 -18.13
N ASP A 450 -20.74 1.41 -17.45
CA ASP A 450 -20.24 2.73 -17.04
C ASP A 450 -19.87 2.77 -15.54
N SER A 451 -19.82 1.63 -14.85
CA SER A 451 -19.39 1.56 -13.46
C SER A 451 -17.88 1.81 -13.29
N ILE A 452 -17.47 2.09 -12.04
CA ILE A 452 -16.06 2.18 -11.67
C ILE A 452 -15.39 0.81 -11.87
N LEU A 453 -16.06 -0.27 -11.47
CA LEU A 453 -15.58 -1.65 -11.65
C LEU A 453 -15.31 -1.99 -13.12
N SER A 454 -16.24 -1.65 -14.02
CA SER A 454 -16.06 -1.84 -15.46
C SER A 454 -14.90 -1.01 -16.02
N PHE A 455 -14.66 0.17 -15.46
CA PHE A 455 -13.54 1.02 -15.84
C PHE A 455 -12.20 0.41 -15.42
N TYR A 456 -12.08 -0.15 -14.19
CA TYR A 456 -10.90 -0.88 -13.76
C TYR A 456 -10.63 -2.11 -14.64
N LYS A 457 -11.66 -2.90 -14.99
CA LYS A 457 -11.52 -4.03 -15.93
C LYS A 457 -10.95 -3.57 -17.28
N LYS A 458 -11.42 -2.43 -17.82
CA LYS A 458 -10.90 -1.83 -19.07
C LYS A 458 -9.42 -1.41 -18.92
N LEU A 459 -9.04 -0.73 -17.82
CA LEU A 459 -7.65 -0.31 -17.58
C LEU A 459 -6.70 -1.52 -17.50
N ILE A 460 -7.09 -2.58 -16.79
CA ILE A 460 -6.31 -3.81 -16.69
C ILE A 460 -6.16 -4.49 -18.05
N ALA A 461 -7.24 -4.60 -18.81
CA ALA A 461 -7.24 -5.17 -20.16
C ALA A 461 -6.33 -4.38 -21.12
N MET A 462 -6.39 -3.03 -21.06
CA MET A 462 -5.52 -2.16 -21.87
C MET A 462 -4.04 -2.39 -21.58
N ARG A 463 -3.65 -2.54 -20.31
CA ARG A 463 -2.25 -2.82 -19.92
C ARG A 463 -1.75 -4.13 -20.53
N LYS A 464 -2.60 -5.15 -20.59
CA LYS A 464 -2.27 -6.46 -21.17
C LYS A 464 -2.26 -6.44 -22.70
N MET A 465 -3.11 -5.59 -23.29
CA MET A 465 -3.26 -5.50 -24.74
C MET A 465 -2.20 -4.62 -25.39
N TYR A 466 -1.81 -3.52 -24.75
CA TYR A 466 -0.95 -2.49 -25.33
C TYR A 466 0.42 -2.43 -24.66
N PRO A 467 1.47 -3.00 -25.27
CA PRO A 467 2.83 -3.01 -24.71
C PRO A 467 3.35 -1.61 -24.31
N VAL A 468 2.94 -0.56 -25.00
CA VAL A 468 3.33 0.82 -24.69
C VAL A 468 2.96 1.23 -23.25
N ILE A 469 1.90 0.67 -22.65
CA ILE A 469 1.51 0.94 -21.26
C ILE A 469 2.46 0.23 -20.29
N ALA A 470 2.83 -1.02 -20.58
CA ALA A 470 3.71 -1.80 -19.73
C ALA A 470 5.18 -1.35 -19.85
N GLU A 471 5.69 -1.17 -21.07
CA GLU A 471 7.13 -1.06 -21.39
C GLU A 471 7.56 0.32 -21.88
N GLY A 472 6.61 1.16 -22.36
CA GLY A 472 6.92 2.46 -22.97
C GLY A 472 7.61 3.41 -22.01
N GLU A 473 8.43 4.29 -22.57
CA GLU A 473 8.99 5.44 -21.85
C GLU A 473 7.88 6.43 -21.46
N ILE A 474 8.08 7.14 -20.35
CA ILE A 474 7.17 8.18 -19.90
C ILE A 474 7.80 9.57 -20.03
N SER A 475 7.02 10.54 -20.48
CA SER A 475 7.33 11.97 -20.45
C SER A 475 6.09 12.77 -20.09
N PHE A 476 6.26 13.97 -19.55
CA PHE A 476 5.15 14.82 -19.11
C PHE A 476 4.94 16.00 -20.04
N LEU A 477 3.70 16.44 -20.17
CA LEU A 477 3.29 17.56 -21.02
C LEU A 477 2.96 18.78 -20.17
N GLU A 478 3.30 19.96 -20.67
CA GLU A 478 2.92 21.23 -20.07
C GLU A 478 1.47 21.57 -20.38
N THR A 479 0.64 21.65 -19.36
CA THR A 479 -0.80 21.90 -19.47
C THR A 479 -1.18 23.37 -19.26
N GLY A 480 -0.29 24.17 -18.71
CA GLY A 480 -0.54 25.57 -18.36
C GLY A 480 -1.29 25.76 -17.04
N THR A 481 -1.58 24.68 -16.32
CA THR A 481 -2.22 24.69 -14.99
C THR A 481 -1.67 23.60 -14.09
N ASP A 482 -1.69 23.83 -12.77
CA ASP A 482 -1.36 22.84 -11.75
C ASP A 482 -2.48 21.81 -11.51
N ARG A 483 -3.69 22.09 -12.00
CA ARG A 483 -4.89 21.25 -11.80
C ARG A 483 -5.05 20.13 -12.81
N VAL A 484 -4.28 20.15 -13.88
CA VAL A 484 -4.31 19.08 -14.89
C VAL A 484 -2.94 18.46 -15.02
N LEU A 485 -2.87 17.13 -14.85
CA LEU A 485 -1.67 16.34 -15.13
C LEU A 485 -1.83 15.69 -16.50
N ALA A 486 -0.84 15.87 -17.37
CA ALA A 486 -0.79 15.20 -18.65
C ALA A 486 0.58 14.54 -18.88
N TYR A 487 0.57 13.33 -19.44
CA TYR A 487 1.78 12.58 -19.75
C TYR A 487 1.60 11.73 -20.99
N GLN A 488 2.72 11.41 -21.61
CA GLN A 488 2.83 10.54 -22.78
C GLN A 488 3.59 9.26 -22.43
N ARG A 489 3.13 8.12 -22.97
CA ARG A 489 3.92 6.88 -23.02
C ARG A 489 4.28 6.60 -24.48
N LYS A 490 5.49 6.13 -24.73
CA LYS A 490 5.97 5.84 -26.08
C LYS A 490 6.79 4.57 -26.14
N LEU A 491 6.52 3.72 -27.15
CA LEU A 491 7.26 2.49 -27.45
C LEU A 491 7.31 2.29 -28.96
N GLY A 492 8.46 2.61 -29.58
CA GLY A 492 8.57 2.61 -31.04
C GLY A 492 7.56 3.55 -31.69
N GLU A 493 6.69 3.01 -32.55
CA GLU A 493 5.62 3.75 -33.22
C GLU A 493 4.34 3.89 -32.36
N GLN A 494 4.21 3.11 -31.30
CA GLN A 494 3.06 3.19 -30.40
C GLN A 494 3.21 4.37 -29.45
N GLN A 495 2.11 5.08 -29.23
CA GLN A 495 2.02 6.12 -28.22
C GLN A 495 0.63 6.20 -27.59
N ILE A 496 0.60 6.58 -26.32
CA ILE A 496 -0.63 7.08 -25.65
C ILE A 496 -0.35 8.41 -24.98
N VAL A 497 -1.36 9.26 -24.92
CA VAL A 497 -1.33 10.53 -24.18
C VAL A 497 -2.51 10.56 -23.23
N VAL A 498 -2.24 10.83 -21.96
CA VAL A 498 -3.20 10.79 -20.88
C VAL A 498 -3.38 12.19 -20.31
N PHE A 499 -4.63 12.60 -20.12
CA PHE A 499 -5.02 13.84 -19.46
C PHE A 499 -5.88 13.52 -18.25
N CYS A 500 -5.59 14.17 -17.10
CA CYS A 500 -6.34 14.02 -15.86
C CYS A 500 -6.58 15.39 -15.24
N ASN A 501 -7.84 15.80 -15.15
CA ASN A 501 -8.25 16.94 -14.35
C ASN A 501 -8.38 16.50 -12.89
N LEU A 502 -7.60 17.09 -12.00
CA LEU A 502 -7.41 16.64 -10.62
C LEU A 502 -8.46 17.17 -9.64
N ASP A 503 -9.35 18.10 -10.08
CA ASP A 503 -10.33 18.70 -9.20
C ASP A 503 -11.73 18.86 -9.82
N GLY A 504 -12.66 19.40 -9.04
CA GLY A 504 -14.08 19.58 -9.39
C GLY A 504 -14.39 20.81 -10.24
N GLU A 505 -13.38 21.47 -10.82
CA GLU A 505 -13.56 22.65 -11.66
C GLU A 505 -13.19 22.37 -13.13
N LYS A 506 -13.69 23.19 -14.03
CA LYS A 506 -13.29 23.13 -15.45
C LYS A 506 -11.96 23.83 -15.67
N HIS A 507 -11.07 23.19 -16.41
CA HIS A 507 -9.76 23.76 -16.74
C HIS A 507 -9.50 23.70 -18.25
N THR A 508 -9.10 24.85 -18.82
CA THR A 508 -8.65 24.92 -20.21
C THR A 508 -7.14 24.68 -20.27
N VAL A 509 -6.72 23.66 -21.01
CA VAL A 509 -5.32 23.23 -21.13
C VAL A 509 -4.81 23.42 -22.54
N LYS A 510 -3.50 23.54 -22.67
CA LYS A 510 -2.81 23.47 -23.97
C LYS A 510 -2.91 22.05 -24.52
N ALA A 511 -3.24 21.94 -25.77
CA ALA A 511 -3.40 20.68 -26.49
C ALA A 511 -2.84 20.81 -27.90
N ASP A 512 -1.55 21.18 -28.01
CA ASP A 512 -0.88 21.56 -29.26
C ASP A 512 -0.02 20.43 -29.88
N GLY A 513 -0.12 19.22 -29.38
CA GLY A 513 0.63 18.05 -29.87
C GLY A 513 0.03 17.39 -31.11
N ALA A 514 0.87 16.69 -31.89
CA ALA A 514 0.45 15.94 -33.09
C ALA A 514 -0.53 14.79 -32.76
N TRP A 515 -0.59 14.36 -31.51
CA TRP A 515 -1.48 13.30 -30.98
C TRP A 515 -2.97 13.68 -30.90
N ARG A 516 -3.34 14.95 -31.13
CA ARG A 516 -4.74 15.44 -31.10
C ARG A 516 -5.69 14.70 -32.03
N GLY A 517 -5.16 14.22 -33.14
CA GLY A 517 -5.92 13.41 -34.11
C GLY A 517 -5.95 11.92 -33.80
N ASP A 518 -5.29 11.47 -32.73
CA ASP A 518 -5.30 10.06 -32.34
C ASP A 518 -6.69 9.70 -31.72
N PRO A 519 -7.15 8.46 -31.89
CA PRO A 519 -8.43 8.03 -31.34
C PRO A 519 -8.42 8.04 -29.81
N VAL A 520 -9.58 8.36 -29.21
CA VAL A 520 -9.81 8.17 -27.77
C VAL A 520 -9.92 6.67 -27.49
N LEU A 521 -9.03 6.17 -26.63
CA LEU A 521 -8.99 4.76 -26.23
C LEU A 521 -9.85 4.48 -24.99
N LEU A 522 -9.89 5.44 -24.06
CA LEU A 522 -10.70 5.36 -22.85
C LEU A 522 -10.92 6.76 -22.28
N GLU A 523 -12.13 6.99 -21.78
CA GLU A 523 -12.54 8.24 -21.13
C GLU A 523 -13.57 7.97 -20.02
N ASN A 524 -13.77 8.92 -19.10
CA ASN A 524 -14.77 8.82 -18.03
C ASN A 524 -15.98 9.74 -18.22
N TYR A 525 -16.05 10.45 -19.34
CA TYR A 525 -17.21 11.20 -19.83
C TYR A 525 -17.64 10.69 -21.19
N GLU A 526 -18.92 10.87 -21.55
CA GLU A 526 -19.43 10.37 -22.82
C GLU A 526 -18.95 11.21 -24.01
N ALA A 527 -18.44 10.53 -25.04
CA ALA A 527 -18.18 11.02 -26.40
C ALA A 527 -17.44 12.38 -26.48
N ARG A 528 -16.41 12.55 -25.67
CA ARG A 528 -15.56 13.75 -25.73
C ARG A 528 -14.46 13.57 -26.78
N GLN A 529 -14.28 14.56 -27.65
CA GLN A 529 -13.22 14.58 -28.64
C GLN A 529 -12.47 15.91 -28.60
N MET A 530 -11.15 15.87 -28.75
CA MET A 530 -10.36 17.07 -28.96
C MET A 530 -10.49 17.53 -30.41
N ASP A 531 -10.60 18.85 -30.61
CA ASP A 531 -10.52 19.44 -31.94
C ASP A 531 -9.12 19.20 -32.50
N PRO A 532 -8.95 18.49 -33.62
CA PRO A 532 -7.64 18.23 -34.21
C PRO A 532 -6.87 19.48 -34.62
N GLU A 533 -7.57 20.60 -34.88
CA GLU A 533 -6.98 21.88 -35.28
C GLU A 533 -6.91 22.89 -34.12
N GLY A 534 -7.56 22.60 -32.98
CA GLY A 534 -7.59 23.46 -31.80
C GLY A 534 -6.26 23.47 -31.05
N GLU A 535 -5.86 24.58 -30.45
CA GLU A 535 -4.67 24.70 -29.62
C GLU A 535 -4.96 24.43 -28.13
N THR A 536 -6.23 24.38 -27.76
CA THR A 536 -6.68 24.22 -26.38
C THR A 536 -7.83 23.22 -26.27
N TYR A 537 -7.98 22.63 -25.09
CA TYR A 537 -9.11 21.77 -24.74
C TYR A 537 -9.62 22.13 -23.34
N THR A 538 -10.95 22.20 -23.17
CA THR A 538 -11.55 22.45 -21.86
C THR A 538 -12.00 21.13 -21.24
N MET A 539 -11.34 20.74 -20.17
CA MET A 539 -11.67 19.54 -19.39
C MET A 539 -12.80 19.83 -18.41
N GLU A 540 -13.70 18.83 -18.28
CA GLU A 540 -14.76 18.81 -17.27
C GLU A 540 -14.18 18.46 -15.88
N PRO A 541 -14.95 18.67 -14.78
CA PRO A 541 -14.53 18.26 -13.43
C PRO A 541 -14.13 16.79 -13.36
N TYR A 542 -12.93 16.49 -12.84
CA TYR A 542 -12.39 15.13 -12.75
C TYR A 542 -12.39 14.36 -14.07
N GLU A 543 -12.27 15.04 -15.20
CA GLU A 543 -12.19 14.37 -16.49
C GLU A 543 -10.87 13.62 -16.65
N PHE A 544 -10.98 12.39 -17.13
CA PHE A 544 -9.90 11.54 -17.60
C PHE A 544 -10.09 11.21 -19.06
N MET A 545 -9.03 11.33 -19.84
CA MET A 545 -9.03 10.95 -21.25
C MET A 545 -7.67 10.37 -21.63
N VAL A 546 -7.65 9.27 -22.37
CA VAL A 546 -6.46 8.74 -23.01
C VAL A 546 -6.68 8.62 -24.50
N LEU A 547 -5.79 9.26 -25.26
CA LEU A 547 -5.70 9.17 -26.70
C LEU A 547 -4.52 8.28 -27.07
N GLY A 548 -4.58 7.59 -28.19
CA GLY A 548 -3.43 6.79 -28.58
C GLY A 548 -3.47 6.18 -29.96
N LYS A 549 -2.25 5.96 -30.46
CA LYS A 549 -1.96 5.16 -31.62
C LYS A 549 -1.20 3.91 -31.15
N VAL A 550 -1.90 2.79 -31.03
CA VAL A 550 -1.46 1.53 -30.40
C VAL A 550 -1.58 0.36 -31.36
#